data_520ecfebe27519125ce88fef964069ba
#
_entry.id   520ecfebe27519125ce88fef964069ba
#
_cell.length_a   1.000
_cell.length_b   1.000
_cell.length_c   1.000
_cell.angle_alpha   90.00
_cell.angle_beta   90.00
_cell.angle_gamma   90.00
#
_symmetry.space_group_name_H-M   'P 1'
#
loop_
_entity.id
_entity.type
_entity.pdbx_description
1 polymer ?
#
loop_
_entity_poly.entity_id
_entity_poly.type
_entity_poly.pdbx_seq_one_letter_code
_entity_poly.pdbx_strand_id
1 'polypeptide(L)'
;MSQPTQSAEPTTPAADGEIKEYKIHASSKYLDLTRQKLELARLPREVPDANSKAWWNPKPTLEPLIDFWLEHFTWRDHESEINESVPQFRISIQTSATEAPTRMHFIHARSRHPNPVPLLLIPPFPFTNLSFRHITDIFANPNDPDTDQPFHFVMPSLPGLGFSDSLPSSVHTVSKTAEMLDTLMKQLGYKYYIATNSGSSITPKGSIDWKIINHLAANYTESCLGVHLVSPPWKAPEARKNPVEWLKLTLAKSLKAGILGYTKEDITALRTSDREKAKSKSAIDMTTIGAFGATLGSEKEFTSTELVTITKLTWLPGPEGALRLWAENYLLAQEETELKPSPKTKAAITVFLADDGASQNGSSAAQKTNSPSPFSYVSPNWGKQHYDVVWTSRVQGKQGLLAWERPQVIADGARNLAKALLAVDKRLYETERQRRRTA
;
A
#
# COMPACT_ATOMS: atom_id res chain seq x y z
N MET A 1 8.38 -25.66 -34.08
CA MET A 1 8.02 -24.25 -34.18
C MET A 1 8.91 -23.52 -33.18
N SER A 2 9.92 -22.83 -33.69
CA SER A 2 10.98 -22.16 -32.90
C SER A 2 10.42 -20.90 -32.26
N GLN A 3 10.64 -20.74 -30.96
CA GLN A 3 10.31 -19.52 -30.23
C GLN A 3 11.15 -18.35 -30.78
N PRO A 4 10.58 -17.17 -31.00
CA PRO A 4 11.35 -16.02 -31.37
C PRO A 4 12.10 -15.47 -30.13
N THR A 5 13.41 -15.51 -30.22
CA THR A 5 14.38 -14.94 -29.30
C THR A 5 14.08 -13.43 -29.10
N GLN A 6 13.91 -13.03 -27.86
CA GLN A 6 13.87 -11.62 -27.46
C GLN A 6 15.21 -10.96 -27.84
N SER A 7 15.19 -10.03 -28.78
CA SER A 7 16.28 -9.08 -28.95
C SER A 7 16.19 -8.01 -27.85
N ALA A 8 16.64 -8.36 -26.64
CA ALA A 8 17.02 -7.38 -25.65
C ALA A 8 18.33 -6.74 -26.11
N GLU A 9 18.40 -5.41 -26.16
CA GLU A 9 19.68 -4.71 -26.24
C GLU A 9 20.62 -5.26 -25.15
N PRO A 10 21.91 -5.47 -25.44
CA PRO A 10 22.85 -5.98 -24.44
C PRO A 10 23.12 -4.88 -23.41
N THR A 11 22.27 -4.81 -22.40
CA THR A 11 22.58 -4.06 -21.17
C THR A 11 23.66 -4.83 -20.44
N THR A 12 24.87 -4.27 -20.38
CA THR A 12 25.93 -4.72 -19.46
C THR A 12 25.27 -5.01 -18.09
N PRO A 13 25.50 -6.18 -17.49
CA PRO A 13 24.92 -6.48 -16.18
C PRO A 13 25.35 -5.37 -15.22
N ALA A 14 24.38 -4.66 -14.66
CA ALA A 14 24.64 -3.62 -13.67
C ALA A 14 25.35 -4.30 -12.48
N ALA A 15 26.41 -3.65 -11.95
CA ALA A 15 27.06 -4.12 -10.74
C ALA A 15 26.02 -4.17 -9.61
N ASP A 16 26.17 -5.16 -8.71
CA ASP A 16 25.27 -5.30 -7.56
C ASP A 16 25.23 -3.99 -6.74
N GLY A 17 24.05 -3.49 -6.46
CA GLY A 17 23.84 -2.25 -5.70
C GLY A 17 23.95 -0.94 -6.49
N GLU A 18 24.25 -0.95 -7.80
CA GLU A 18 24.33 0.28 -8.58
C GLU A 18 22.91 0.86 -8.81
N ILE A 19 22.73 2.13 -8.40
CA ILE A 19 21.49 2.89 -8.61
C ILE A 19 21.60 3.71 -9.90
N LYS A 20 20.67 3.50 -10.83
CA LYS A 20 20.59 4.22 -12.10
C LYS A 20 19.28 4.98 -12.22
N GLU A 21 19.35 6.18 -12.79
CA GLU A 21 18.14 6.86 -13.24
C GLU A 21 17.38 5.98 -14.24
N TYR A 22 16.08 6.02 -14.15
CA TYR A 22 15.23 5.18 -14.96
C TYR A 22 14.06 6.00 -15.51
N LYS A 23 13.79 5.83 -16.79
CA LYS A 23 12.58 6.34 -17.44
C LYS A 23 11.81 5.16 -17.97
N ILE A 24 10.52 5.10 -17.64
CA ILE A 24 9.67 4.04 -18.18
C ILE A 24 9.55 4.20 -19.69
N HIS A 25 9.57 3.05 -20.35
CA HIS A 25 9.32 2.98 -21.79
C HIS A 25 8.63 1.67 -22.14
N ALA A 26 7.41 1.76 -22.67
CA ALA A 26 6.68 0.60 -23.17
C ALA A 26 7.01 0.38 -24.64
N SER A 27 7.42 -0.85 -24.99
CA SER A 27 7.64 -1.21 -26.39
C SER A 27 6.36 -1.02 -27.21
N SER A 28 6.48 -0.45 -28.43
CA SER A 28 5.34 -0.29 -29.35
C SER A 28 4.63 -1.62 -29.63
N LYS A 29 5.39 -2.73 -29.70
CA LYS A 29 4.80 -4.08 -29.80
C LYS A 29 3.77 -4.40 -28.71
N TYR A 30 4.03 -4.02 -27.46
CA TYR A 30 3.08 -4.25 -26.36
C TYR A 30 1.91 -3.28 -26.39
N LEU A 31 2.12 -2.06 -26.88
CA LEU A 31 1.03 -1.10 -27.09
C LEU A 31 0.06 -1.60 -28.17
N ASP A 32 0.61 -2.06 -29.30
CA ASP A 32 -0.17 -2.65 -30.41
C ASP A 32 -0.90 -3.93 -29.96
N LEU A 33 -0.23 -4.79 -29.20
CA LEU A 33 -0.85 -6.00 -28.65
C LEU A 33 -2.00 -5.65 -27.70
N THR A 34 -1.85 -4.62 -26.87
CA THR A 34 -2.90 -4.15 -25.97
C THR A 34 -4.10 -3.67 -26.77
N ARG A 35 -3.88 -2.86 -27.81
CA ARG A 35 -4.93 -2.37 -28.71
C ARG A 35 -5.68 -3.52 -29.36
N GLN A 36 -4.98 -4.48 -29.97
CA GLN A 36 -5.58 -5.66 -30.59
C GLN A 36 -6.42 -6.48 -29.61
N LYS A 37 -5.93 -6.67 -28.37
CA LYS A 37 -6.69 -7.39 -27.34
C LYS A 37 -7.96 -6.67 -26.92
N LEU A 38 -7.93 -5.34 -26.84
CA LEU A 38 -9.12 -4.54 -26.53
C LEU A 38 -10.14 -4.59 -27.66
N GLU A 39 -9.70 -4.48 -28.91
CA GLU A 39 -10.57 -4.58 -30.10
C GLU A 39 -11.25 -5.95 -30.20
N LEU A 40 -10.58 -7.02 -29.76
CA LEU A 40 -11.10 -8.38 -29.74
C LEU A 40 -11.81 -8.76 -28.43
N ALA A 41 -11.82 -7.86 -27.44
CA ALA A 41 -12.37 -8.14 -26.13
C ALA A 41 -13.90 -8.35 -26.22
N ARG A 42 -14.35 -9.49 -25.70
CA ARG A 42 -15.78 -9.76 -25.54
C ARG A 42 -16.20 -9.50 -24.12
N LEU A 43 -16.98 -8.45 -23.91
CA LEU A 43 -17.55 -8.16 -22.60
C LEU A 43 -18.56 -9.26 -22.19
N PRO A 44 -18.61 -9.58 -20.88
CA PRO A 44 -19.59 -10.52 -20.35
C PRO A 44 -21.02 -10.09 -20.70
N ARG A 45 -21.89 -11.07 -20.95
CA ARG A 45 -23.31 -10.78 -21.10
C ARG A 45 -23.90 -10.34 -19.77
N GLU A 46 -24.75 -9.34 -19.81
CA GLU A 46 -25.53 -8.95 -18.64
C GLU A 46 -26.49 -10.08 -18.27
N VAL A 47 -26.47 -10.43 -16.99
CA VAL A 47 -27.45 -11.32 -16.39
C VAL A 47 -28.52 -10.43 -15.76
N PRO A 48 -29.82 -10.60 -16.06
CA PRO A 48 -30.88 -9.77 -15.51
C PRO A 48 -31.19 -10.06 -14.03
N ASP A 49 -30.18 -10.36 -13.25
CA ASP A 49 -30.26 -10.59 -11.81
C ASP A 49 -29.77 -9.35 -11.05
N ALA A 50 -30.58 -8.88 -10.09
CA ALA A 50 -30.25 -7.74 -9.23
C ALA A 50 -28.92 -7.93 -8.47
N ASN A 51 -28.49 -9.17 -8.24
CA ASN A 51 -27.24 -9.53 -7.56
C ASN A 51 -26.04 -9.60 -8.53
N SER A 52 -26.25 -9.54 -9.85
CA SER A 52 -25.14 -9.66 -10.82
C SER A 52 -24.11 -8.53 -10.68
N LYS A 53 -24.51 -7.35 -10.22
CA LYS A 53 -23.61 -6.21 -9.94
C LYS A 53 -22.60 -6.48 -8.82
N ALA A 54 -22.81 -7.50 -8.00
CA ALA A 54 -21.89 -7.90 -6.95
C ALA A 54 -20.68 -8.71 -7.48
N TRP A 55 -20.76 -9.22 -8.72
CA TRP A 55 -19.79 -10.16 -9.28
C TRP A 55 -18.85 -9.52 -10.30
N TRP A 56 -19.33 -8.58 -11.10
CA TRP A 56 -18.55 -7.86 -12.12
C TRP A 56 -19.13 -6.49 -12.40
N ASN A 57 -18.32 -5.63 -13.01
CA ASN A 57 -18.78 -4.35 -13.46
C ASN A 57 -19.73 -4.51 -14.65
N PRO A 58 -20.88 -3.82 -14.64
CA PRO A 58 -21.83 -3.89 -15.74
C PRO A 58 -21.22 -3.44 -17.06
N LYS A 59 -21.63 -4.08 -18.16
CA LYS A 59 -21.21 -3.70 -19.52
C LYS A 59 -21.36 -2.20 -19.81
N PRO A 60 -22.48 -1.53 -19.45
CA PRO A 60 -22.65 -0.09 -19.66
C PRO A 60 -21.61 0.79 -18.96
N THR A 61 -20.91 0.28 -17.93
CA THR A 61 -19.83 0.99 -17.24
C THR A 61 -18.47 0.75 -17.90
N LEU A 62 -18.25 -0.46 -18.42
CA LEU A 62 -16.96 -0.85 -19.00
C LEU A 62 -16.83 -0.45 -20.46
N GLU A 63 -17.89 -0.54 -21.25
CA GLU A 63 -17.86 -0.28 -22.69
C GLU A 63 -17.40 1.16 -23.01
N PRO A 64 -17.94 2.21 -22.39
CA PRO A 64 -17.45 3.58 -22.63
C PRO A 64 -15.98 3.79 -22.23
N LEU A 65 -15.49 3.04 -21.24
CA LEU A 65 -14.08 3.13 -20.83
C LEU A 65 -13.15 2.46 -21.85
N ILE A 66 -13.58 1.35 -22.45
CA ILE A 66 -12.85 0.68 -23.52
C ILE A 66 -12.82 1.55 -24.78
N ASP A 67 -13.95 2.14 -25.15
CA ASP A 67 -14.05 3.06 -26.29
C ASP A 67 -13.13 4.27 -26.08
N PHE A 68 -13.19 4.89 -24.90
CA PHE A 68 -12.25 5.95 -24.54
C PHE A 68 -10.80 5.52 -24.66
N TRP A 69 -10.45 4.32 -24.21
CA TRP A 69 -9.09 3.79 -24.28
C TRP A 69 -8.61 3.60 -25.71
N LEU A 70 -9.47 3.11 -26.60
CA LEU A 70 -9.15 2.86 -28.00
C LEU A 70 -9.08 4.14 -28.84
N GLU A 71 -9.94 5.11 -28.55
CA GLU A 71 -10.15 6.29 -29.43
C GLU A 71 -9.43 7.54 -28.93
N HIS A 72 -9.33 7.73 -27.63
CA HIS A 72 -8.92 9.02 -27.04
C HIS A 72 -7.67 8.94 -26.15
N PHE A 73 -7.22 7.75 -25.77
CA PHE A 73 -6.09 7.61 -24.85
C PHE A 73 -4.77 7.33 -25.58
N THR A 74 -3.80 8.25 -25.47
CA THR A 74 -2.46 8.09 -26.03
C THR A 74 -1.45 7.79 -24.94
N TRP A 75 -0.93 6.54 -24.90
CA TRP A 75 0.03 6.14 -23.86
C TRP A 75 1.30 6.97 -23.86
N ARG A 76 1.83 7.36 -25.03
CA ARG A 76 3.09 8.10 -25.13
C ARG A 76 3.08 9.43 -24.41
N ASP A 77 1.95 10.13 -24.41
CA ASP A 77 1.80 11.40 -23.71
C ASP A 77 1.85 11.19 -22.21
N HIS A 78 1.14 10.17 -21.70
CA HIS A 78 1.15 9.80 -20.28
C HIS A 78 2.49 9.21 -19.84
N GLU A 79 3.18 8.45 -20.69
CA GLU A 79 4.54 7.95 -20.42
C GLU A 79 5.52 9.11 -20.23
N SER A 80 5.44 10.14 -21.06
CA SER A 80 6.25 11.36 -20.93
C SER A 80 5.92 12.10 -19.64
N GLU A 81 4.63 12.36 -19.39
CA GLU A 81 4.14 13.00 -18.16
C GLU A 81 4.63 12.27 -16.90
N ILE A 82 4.51 10.95 -16.87
CA ILE A 82 4.97 10.13 -15.72
C ILE A 82 6.49 10.28 -15.54
N ASN A 83 7.25 10.24 -16.63
CA ASN A 83 8.72 10.37 -16.60
C ASN A 83 9.20 11.74 -16.14
N GLU A 84 8.39 12.78 -16.35
CA GLU A 84 8.71 14.16 -15.94
C GLU A 84 8.21 14.49 -14.54
N SER A 85 7.15 13.82 -14.08
CA SER A 85 6.45 14.15 -12.82
C SER A 85 7.22 13.75 -11.56
N VAL A 86 8.01 12.69 -11.62
CA VAL A 86 8.74 12.16 -10.44
C VAL A 86 10.09 11.57 -10.81
N PRO A 87 11.10 11.73 -9.94
CA PRO A 87 12.41 11.11 -10.15
C PRO A 87 12.33 9.60 -9.93
N GLN A 88 12.67 8.85 -10.97
CA GLN A 88 12.58 7.39 -11.01
C GLN A 88 13.98 6.78 -11.11
N PHE A 89 14.16 5.68 -10.43
CA PHE A 89 15.43 4.95 -10.38
C PHE A 89 15.21 3.46 -10.42
N ARG A 90 16.27 2.73 -10.75
CA ARG A 90 16.33 1.29 -10.67
C ARG A 90 17.62 0.85 -9.99
N ILE A 91 17.53 -0.17 -9.15
CA ILE A 91 18.65 -0.82 -8.47
C ILE A 91 18.63 -2.31 -8.77
N SER A 92 19.82 -2.91 -8.91
CA SER A 92 19.97 -4.38 -8.97
C SER A 92 20.41 -4.88 -7.61
N ILE A 93 19.66 -5.83 -7.03
CA ILE A 93 19.94 -6.39 -5.71
C ILE A 93 20.08 -7.89 -5.84
N GLN A 94 21.21 -8.45 -5.33
CA GLN A 94 21.43 -9.88 -5.28
C GLN A 94 20.48 -10.50 -4.24
N THR A 95 19.57 -11.32 -4.69
CA THR A 95 18.57 -11.98 -3.83
C THR A 95 18.92 -13.43 -3.52
N SER A 96 19.76 -14.04 -4.34
CA SER A 96 20.27 -15.42 -4.19
C SER A 96 21.67 -15.50 -4.76
N ALA A 97 22.53 -16.31 -4.17
CA ALA A 97 23.91 -16.53 -4.66
C ALA A 97 23.96 -17.25 -6.03
N THR A 98 22.88 -17.93 -6.41
CA THR A 98 22.82 -18.78 -7.61
C THR A 98 22.01 -18.18 -8.76
N GLU A 99 21.27 -17.08 -8.50
CA GLU A 99 20.38 -16.48 -9.48
C GLU A 99 20.81 -15.06 -9.85
N ALA A 100 20.36 -14.57 -10.98
CA ALA A 100 20.64 -13.21 -11.42
C ALA A 100 20.09 -12.16 -10.43
N PRO A 101 20.74 -11.00 -10.27
CA PRO A 101 20.25 -9.94 -9.43
C PRO A 101 18.84 -9.49 -9.84
N THR A 102 17.98 -9.26 -8.85
CA THR A 102 16.62 -8.78 -9.06
C THR A 102 16.62 -7.26 -9.17
N ARG A 103 16.07 -6.73 -10.25
CA ARG A 103 15.98 -5.28 -10.45
C ARG A 103 14.72 -4.74 -9.79
N MET A 104 14.88 -3.71 -8.96
CA MET A 104 13.78 -3.01 -8.31
C MET A 104 13.68 -1.58 -8.82
N HIS A 105 12.50 -1.19 -9.29
CA HIS A 105 12.15 0.17 -9.67
C HIS A 105 11.61 0.92 -8.45
N PHE A 106 11.97 2.20 -8.29
CA PHE A 106 11.50 3.02 -7.18
C PHE A 106 11.49 4.51 -7.54
N ILE A 107 10.61 5.26 -6.87
CA ILE A 107 10.62 6.72 -6.82
C ILE A 107 11.48 7.12 -5.64
N HIS A 108 12.38 8.09 -5.83
CA HIS A 108 13.17 8.68 -4.77
C HIS A 108 13.18 10.20 -4.89
N ALA A 109 12.35 10.86 -4.10
CA ALA A 109 12.28 12.31 -4.03
C ALA A 109 13.02 12.84 -2.79
N ARG A 110 14.13 13.55 -3.03
CA ARG A 110 14.86 14.22 -1.96
C ARG A 110 14.16 15.54 -1.62
N SER A 111 13.89 15.75 -0.34
CA SER A 111 13.35 17.01 0.12
C SER A 111 14.33 18.16 -0.12
N ARG A 112 13.78 19.32 -0.48
CA ARG A 112 14.51 20.59 -0.59
C ARG A 112 14.62 21.33 0.75
N HIS A 113 13.83 20.90 1.74
CA HIS A 113 13.77 21.49 3.06
C HIS A 113 14.88 20.98 3.99
N PRO A 114 15.22 21.72 5.05
CA PRO A 114 16.23 21.31 6.02
C PRO A 114 15.70 20.14 6.88
N ASN A 115 16.63 19.30 7.36
CA ASN A 115 16.38 18.22 8.31
C ASN A 115 15.29 17.21 7.89
N PRO A 116 15.28 16.72 6.65
CA PRO A 116 14.33 15.71 6.23
C PRO A 116 14.64 14.36 6.89
N VAL A 117 13.61 13.60 7.19
CA VAL A 117 13.72 12.23 7.72
C VAL A 117 13.60 11.24 6.56
N PRO A 118 14.46 10.20 6.47
CA PRO A 118 14.29 9.15 5.47
C PRO A 118 13.01 8.35 5.71
N LEU A 119 12.11 8.31 4.72
CA LEU A 119 10.84 7.61 4.78
C LEU A 119 10.70 6.61 3.64
N LEU A 120 10.44 5.36 3.99
CA LEU A 120 10.05 4.30 3.07
C LEU A 120 8.53 4.15 3.10
N LEU A 121 7.84 4.40 1.98
CA LEU A 121 6.41 4.13 1.82
C LEU A 121 6.21 2.87 0.98
N ILE A 122 5.54 1.87 1.55
CA ILE A 122 5.18 0.62 0.86
C ILE A 122 3.82 0.83 0.20
N PRO A 123 3.74 0.82 -1.15
CA PRO A 123 2.48 1.01 -1.85
C PRO A 123 1.53 -0.17 -1.64
N PRO A 124 0.20 0.06 -1.70
CA PRO A 124 -0.79 -0.99 -1.53
C PRO A 124 -0.80 -1.92 -2.73
N PHE A 125 -0.78 -3.23 -2.47
CA PHE A 125 -1.00 -4.24 -3.52
C PHE A 125 -2.45 -4.16 -4.06
N PRO A 126 -2.71 -4.30 -5.36
CA PRO A 126 -1.78 -4.69 -6.45
C PRO A 126 -1.23 -3.52 -7.28
N PHE A 127 -1.26 -2.32 -6.75
CA PHE A 127 -0.86 -1.14 -7.49
C PHE A 127 0.66 -0.95 -7.52
N THR A 128 1.13 -0.22 -8.54
CA THR A 128 2.54 0.15 -8.67
C THR A 128 2.78 1.49 -7.95
N ASN A 129 4.04 1.79 -7.63
CA ASN A 129 4.42 3.09 -7.07
C ASN A 129 4.01 4.27 -7.97
N LEU A 130 4.05 4.11 -9.29
CA LEU A 130 3.68 5.16 -10.23
C LEU A 130 2.19 5.54 -10.17
N SER A 131 1.34 4.63 -9.70
CA SER A 131 -0.08 4.92 -9.46
C SER A 131 -0.28 5.95 -8.33
N PHE A 132 0.74 6.14 -7.49
CA PHE A 132 0.73 7.07 -6.35
C PHE A 132 1.71 8.22 -6.47
N ARG A 133 2.26 8.50 -7.68
CA ARG A 133 3.23 9.57 -7.90
C ARG A 133 2.78 10.94 -7.38
N HIS A 134 1.48 11.21 -7.40
CA HIS A 134 0.87 12.46 -6.97
C HIS A 134 1.05 12.77 -5.47
N ILE A 135 1.33 11.75 -4.63
CA ILE A 135 1.55 12.00 -3.19
C ILE A 135 3.00 12.39 -2.88
N THR A 136 3.92 12.29 -3.82
CA THR A 136 5.36 12.47 -3.61
C THR A 136 5.68 13.81 -2.95
N ASP A 137 5.13 14.90 -3.46
CA ASP A 137 5.39 16.25 -2.92
C ASP A 137 4.77 16.50 -1.55
N ILE A 138 3.68 15.82 -1.22
CA ILE A 138 3.04 15.89 0.11
C ILE A 138 4.04 15.48 1.20
N PHE A 139 4.90 14.50 0.89
CA PHE A 139 5.91 14.00 1.82
C PHE A 139 7.25 14.74 1.67
N ALA A 140 7.72 14.92 0.43
CA ALA A 140 9.05 15.47 0.20
C ALA A 140 9.11 16.99 0.40
N ASN A 141 8.08 17.71 -0.05
CA ASN A 141 8.07 19.17 -0.11
C ASN A 141 6.77 19.75 0.46
N PRO A 142 6.48 19.57 1.78
CA PRO A 142 5.30 20.15 2.40
C PRO A 142 5.28 21.67 2.26
N ASN A 143 4.09 22.26 2.18
CA ASN A 143 3.93 23.70 2.05
C ASN A 143 4.43 24.47 3.28
N ASP A 144 4.32 23.87 4.47
CA ASP A 144 4.79 24.43 5.74
C ASP A 144 5.78 23.46 6.41
N PRO A 145 7.07 23.54 6.07
CA PRO A 145 8.09 22.64 6.60
C PRO A 145 8.43 22.88 8.09
N ASP A 146 7.99 23.99 8.68
CA ASP A 146 8.23 24.28 10.09
C ASP A 146 7.25 23.49 10.98
N THR A 147 6.03 23.27 10.53
CA THR A 147 5.02 22.44 11.21
C THR A 147 4.99 21.03 10.71
N ASP A 148 5.20 20.82 9.41
CA ASP A 148 5.11 19.55 8.69
C ASP A 148 6.51 18.98 8.43
N GLN A 149 6.87 17.91 9.14
CA GLN A 149 8.15 17.23 8.95
C GLN A 149 8.34 16.81 7.48
N PRO A 150 9.37 17.34 6.78
CA PRO A 150 9.70 16.89 5.44
C PRO A 150 10.41 15.54 5.43
N PHE A 151 10.32 14.82 4.32
CA PHE A 151 10.93 13.50 4.18
C PHE A 151 11.82 13.39 2.94
N HIS A 152 12.93 12.67 3.05
CA HIS A 152 13.51 12.01 1.90
C HIS A 152 12.65 10.80 1.57
N PHE A 153 11.81 10.94 0.56
CA PHE A 153 10.73 10.02 0.26
C PHE A 153 11.17 8.93 -0.71
N VAL A 154 11.01 7.66 -0.31
CA VAL A 154 11.32 6.49 -1.13
C VAL A 154 10.06 5.64 -1.25
N MET A 155 9.62 5.37 -2.48
CA MET A 155 8.46 4.53 -2.76
C MET A 155 8.82 3.49 -3.83
N PRO A 156 9.10 2.24 -3.45
CA PRO A 156 9.44 1.16 -4.37
C PRO A 156 8.21 0.62 -5.10
N SER A 157 8.41 0.05 -6.27
CA SER A 157 7.48 -0.91 -6.86
C SER A 157 7.82 -2.28 -6.31
N LEU A 158 6.85 -2.99 -5.72
CA LEU A 158 7.09 -4.31 -5.14
C LEU A 158 7.57 -5.29 -6.22
N PRO A 159 8.36 -6.32 -5.87
CA PRO A 159 8.83 -7.32 -6.82
C PRO A 159 7.66 -7.96 -7.59
N GLY A 160 7.79 -8.02 -8.91
CA GLY A 160 6.75 -8.51 -9.81
C GLY A 160 5.65 -7.51 -10.15
N LEU A 161 5.73 -6.26 -9.62
CA LEU A 161 4.81 -5.19 -9.95
C LEU A 161 5.53 -4.08 -10.75
N GLY A 162 4.79 -3.43 -11.62
CA GLY A 162 5.29 -2.32 -12.41
C GLY A 162 6.58 -2.68 -13.14
N PHE A 163 7.61 -1.88 -12.95
CA PHE A 163 8.89 -2.05 -13.62
C PHE A 163 9.96 -2.74 -12.74
N SER A 164 9.53 -3.45 -11.68
CA SER A 164 10.38 -4.32 -10.87
C SER A 164 10.31 -5.77 -11.37
N ASP A 165 11.45 -6.46 -11.36
CA ASP A 165 11.49 -7.89 -11.70
C ASP A 165 10.76 -8.72 -10.62
N SER A 166 10.24 -9.87 -11.02
CA SER A 166 9.69 -10.86 -10.08
C SER A 166 10.82 -11.51 -9.28
N LEU A 167 10.52 -11.87 -8.03
CA LEU A 167 11.44 -12.67 -7.23
C LEU A 167 11.61 -14.08 -7.80
N PRO A 168 12.77 -14.70 -7.57
CA PRO A 168 12.98 -16.13 -7.82
C PRO A 168 11.95 -16.98 -7.08
N SER A 169 11.59 -18.15 -7.65
CA SER A 169 10.63 -19.08 -7.04
C SER A 169 11.15 -19.77 -5.77
N SER A 170 12.46 -19.71 -5.56
CA SER A 170 13.14 -20.37 -4.45
C SER A 170 13.12 -19.59 -3.14
N VAL A 171 12.63 -18.34 -3.13
CA VAL A 171 12.72 -17.45 -1.98
C VAL A 171 11.35 -17.07 -1.42
N HIS A 172 11.29 -16.85 -0.10
CA HIS A 172 10.07 -16.36 0.55
C HIS A 172 9.81 -14.89 0.23
N THR A 173 8.70 -14.60 -0.40
CA THR A 173 8.38 -13.31 -0.98
C THR A 173 8.42 -12.15 0.02
N VAL A 174 7.76 -12.28 1.17
CA VAL A 174 7.65 -11.19 2.16
C VAL A 174 9.01 -10.88 2.78
N SER A 175 9.72 -11.90 3.29
CA SER A 175 11.02 -11.70 3.95
C SER A 175 12.08 -11.18 2.98
N LYS A 176 12.12 -11.72 1.75
CA LYS A 176 13.07 -11.27 0.74
C LYS A 176 12.75 -9.85 0.25
N THR A 177 11.48 -9.50 0.08
CA THR A 177 11.11 -8.12 -0.25
C THR A 177 11.53 -7.16 0.85
N ALA A 178 11.31 -7.50 2.13
CA ALA A 178 11.74 -6.66 3.24
C ALA A 178 13.28 -6.49 3.29
N GLU A 179 14.04 -7.57 3.03
CA GLU A 179 15.51 -7.52 2.90
C GLU A 179 15.95 -6.58 1.78
N MET A 180 15.33 -6.68 0.60
CA MET A 180 15.62 -5.81 -0.54
C MET A 180 15.31 -4.35 -0.23
N LEU A 181 14.22 -4.07 0.48
CA LEU A 181 13.85 -2.70 0.87
C LEU A 181 14.83 -2.10 1.89
N ASP A 182 15.26 -2.87 2.87
CA ASP A 182 16.28 -2.44 3.81
C ASP A 182 17.64 -2.20 3.10
N THR A 183 18.00 -3.08 2.16
CA THR A 183 19.18 -2.92 1.30
C THR A 183 19.09 -1.67 0.45
N LEU A 184 17.94 -1.42 -0.20
CA LEU A 184 17.67 -0.21 -0.97
C LEU A 184 17.91 1.05 -0.13
N MET A 185 17.34 1.13 1.08
CA MET A 185 17.50 2.28 1.96
C MET A 185 18.99 2.49 2.33
N LYS A 186 19.72 1.43 2.64
CA LYS A 186 21.15 1.49 2.92
C LYS A 186 21.98 1.92 1.72
N GLN A 187 21.70 1.43 0.52
CA GLN A 187 22.37 1.82 -0.73
C GLN A 187 22.09 3.29 -1.12
N LEU A 188 20.92 3.80 -0.76
CA LEU A 188 20.61 5.24 -0.85
C LEU A 188 21.39 6.08 0.20
N GLY A 189 22.14 5.44 1.10
CA GLY A 189 22.89 6.08 2.20
C GLY A 189 22.01 6.39 3.42
N TYR A 190 20.82 5.80 3.53
CA TYR A 190 19.95 5.93 4.70
C TYR A 190 20.19 4.78 5.67
N LYS A 191 21.18 4.94 6.54
CA LYS A 191 21.48 3.96 7.60
C LYS A 191 20.28 3.75 8.54
N TYR A 192 19.54 4.83 8.79
CA TYR A 192 18.36 4.84 9.65
C TYR A 192 17.19 5.46 8.90
N TYR A 193 16.02 4.86 9.03
CA TYR A 193 14.80 5.32 8.35
C TYR A 193 13.55 4.93 9.14
N ILE A 194 12.43 5.49 8.75
CA ILE A 194 11.10 5.06 9.19
C ILE A 194 10.33 4.50 7.99
N ALA A 195 9.36 3.63 8.27
CA ALA A 195 8.55 3.05 7.21
C ALA A 195 7.05 3.28 7.45
N THR A 196 6.28 3.38 6.37
CA THR A 196 4.82 3.49 6.41
C THR A 196 4.19 2.65 5.30
N ASN A 197 2.96 2.19 5.53
CA ASN A 197 2.11 1.68 4.48
C ASN A 197 0.97 2.66 4.21
N SER A 198 0.41 2.57 3.01
CA SER A 198 -0.72 3.42 2.63
C SER A 198 -2.07 2.88 3.08
N GLY A 199 -2.07 1.68 3.67
CA GLY A 199 -3.28 0.96 4.00
C GLY A 199 -4.01 0.45 2.76
N SER A 200 -4.44 -0.79 2.77
CA SER A 200 -5.26 -1.35 1.69
C SER A 200 -6.70 -1.48 2.17
N SER A 201 -7.62 -0.81 1.48
CA SER A 201 -9.05 -1.01 1.70
C SER A 201 -9.53 -2.35 1.17
N ILE A 202 -8.74 -2.97 0.28
CA ILE A 202 -9.18 -4.09 -0.54
C ILE A 202 -9.07 -5.41 0.22
N THR A 203 -8.04 -5.59 1.07
CA THR A 203 -7.85 -6.82 1.83
C THR A 203 -7.17 -6.58 3.18
N PRO A 204 -7.89 -6.19 4.23
CA PRO A 204 -7.25 -5.97 5.55
C PRO A 204 -6.54 -7.21 6.10
N LYS A 205 -7.02 -8.41 5.78
CA LYS A 205 -6.50 -9.68 6.32
C LYS A 205 -5.32 -10.29 5.56
N GLY A 206 -5.02 -9.80 4.36
CA GLY A 206 -4.01 -10.42 3.51
C GLY A 206 -3.08 -9.42 2.84
N SER A 207 -3.09 -8.17 3.26
CA SER A 207 -2.35 -7.07 2.64
C SER A 207 -0.84 -7.35 2.71
N ILE A 208 -0.24 -7.45 1.53
CA ILE A 208 1.19 -7.75 1.36
C ILE A 208 2.03 -6.62 1.96
N ASP A 209 1.62 -5.37 1.77
CA ASP A 209 2.25 -4.19 2.34
C ASP A 209 2.31 -4.24 3.88
N TRP A 210 1.23 -4.67 4.53
CA TRP A 210 1.21 -4.91 5.96
C TRP A 210 2.24 -5.96 6.38
N LYS A 211 2.30 -7.10 5.69
CA LYS A 211 3.23 -8.16 6.04
C LYS A 211 4.68 -7.73 5.88
N ILE A 212 4.99 -6.99 4.83
CA ILE A 212 6.34 -6.46 4.59
C ILE A 212 6.73 -5.47 5.69
N ILE A 213 5.87 -4.50 6.03
CA ILE A 213 6.19 -3.51 7.07
C ILE A 213 6.32 -4.16 8.45
N ASN A 214 5.47 -5.17 8.74
CA ASN A 214 5.57 -5.93 9.97
C ASN A 214 6.89 -6.72 10.04
N HIS A 215 7.33 -7.28 8.91
CA HIS A 215 8.62 -7.98 8.82
C HIS A 215 9.81 -7.03 9.01
N LEU A 216 9.77 -5.83 8.41
CA LEU A 216 10.76 -4.77 8.65
C LEU A 216 10.84 -4.40 10.13
N ALA A 217 9.69 -4.15 10.75
CA ALA A 217 9.60 -3.80 12.17
C ALA A 217 10.11 -4.90 13.10
N ALA A 218 10.00 -6.18 12.71
CA ALA A 218 10.41 -7.30 13.53
C ALA A 218 11.90 -7.64 13.38
N ASN A 219 12.45 -7.52 12.16
CA ASN A 219 13.77 -8.09 11.85
C ASN A 219 14.84 -7.04 11.50
N TYR A 220 14.46 -5.78 11.22
CA TYR A 220 15.39 -4.72 10.81
C TYR A 220 15.38 -3.53 11.77
N THR A 221 15.26 -3.81 13.08
CA THR A 221 15.16 -2.80 14.15
C THR A 221 16.40 -1.90 14.30
N GLU A 222 17.54 -2.33 13.77
CA GLU A 222 18.77 -1.52 13.76
C GLU A 222 18.74 -0.39 12.72
N SER A 223 17.99 -0.56 11.64
CA SER A 223 17.87 0.41 10.54
C SER A 223 16.47 1.04 10.45
N CYS A 224 15.41 0.24 10.54
CA CYS A 224 14.02 0.71 10.59
C CYS A 224 13.64 1.07 12.04
N LEU A 225 13.77 2.36 12.40
CA LEU A 225 13.61 2.81 13.79
C LEU A 225 12.15 2.91 14.25
N GLY A 226 11.21 2.91 13.32
CA GLY A 226 9.80 2.96 13.62
C GLY A 226 8.92 2.78 12.40
N VAL A 227 7.67 2.41 12.64
CA VAL A 227 6.69 2.15 11.59
C VAL A 227 5.39 2.89 11.84
N HIS A 228 4.82 3.46 10.78
CA HIS A 228 3.44 3.94 10.80
C HIS A 228 2.53 2.90 10.14
N LEU A 229 1.50 2.47 10.85
CA LEU A 229 0.61 1.39 10.48
C LEU A 229 -0.80 1.93 10.24
N VAL A 230 -1.32 1.71 9.05
CA VAL A 230 -2.68 2.08 8.68
C VAL A 230 -3.56 0.84 8.71
N SER A 231 -4.59 0.86 9.56
CA SER A 231 -5.57 -0.23 9.72
C SER A 231 -4.94 -1.63 9.83
N PRO A 232 -4.01 -1.86 10.76
CA PRO A 232 -3.34 -3.15 10.87
C PRO A 232 -4.35 -4.28 11.13
N PRO A 233 -4.17 -5.48 10.57
CA PRO A 233 -5.16 -6.57 10.60
C PRO A 233 -5.11 -7.41 11.89
N TRP A 234 -4.92 -6.78 13.04
CA TRP A 234 -4.86 -7.50 14.32
C TRP A 234 -6.19 -8.11 14.71
N LYS A 235 -6.10 -9.26 15.36
CA LYS A 235 -7.25 -9.92 15.95
C LYS A 235 -7.54 -9.36 17.36
N ALA A 236 -8.80 -9.39 17.75
CA ALA A 236 -9.19 -9.06 19.13
C ALA A 236 -8.48 -10.01 20.12
N PRO A 237 -8.13 -9.52 21.33
CA PRO A 237 -7.57 -10.38 22.37
C PRO A 237 -8.49 -11.57 22.69
N GLU A 238 -7.90 -12.75 22.77
CA GLU A 238 -8.57 -14.00 23.13
C GLU A 238 -8.33 -14.32 24.60
N ALA A 239 -9.35 -14.83 25.32
CA ALA A 239 -9.26 -15.17 26.73
C ALA A 239 -8.12 -16.15 27.05
N ARG A 240 -7.83 -17.11 26.14
CA ARG A 240 -6.77 -18.12 26.32
C ARG A 240 -5.36 -17.59 26.11
N LYS A 241 -5.19 -16.66 25.14
CA LYS A 241 -3.87 -16.14 24.75
C LYS A 241 -3.49 -14.89 25.55
N ASN A 242 -4.44 -14.00 25.78
CA ASN A 242 -4.22 -12.69 26.39
C ASN A 242 -5.36 -12.36 27.38
N PRO A 243 -5.47 -13.08 28.52
CA PRO A 243 -6.62 -12.97 29.43
C PRO A 243 -6.82 -11.59 30.01
N VAL A 244 -5.75 -10.87 30.33
CA VAL A 244 -5.80 -9.49 30.87
C VAL A 244 -6.39 -8.52 29.84
N GLU A 245 -5.90 -8.55 28.63
CA GLU A 245 -6.37 -7.66 27.55
C GLU A 245 -7.79 -8.03 27.10
N TRP A 246 -8.12 -9.31 27.09
CA TRP A 246 -9.49 -9.78 26.88
C TRP A 246 -10.45 -9.26 27.96
N LEU A 247 -10.05 -9.32 29.24
CA LEU A 247 -10.86 -8.80 30.36
C LEU A 247 -11.05 -7.28 30.22
N LYS A 248 -10.00 -6.52 29.92
CA LYS A 248 -10.08 -5.07 29.68
C LYS A 248 -11.06 -4.74 28.57
N LEU A 249 -10.99 -5.46 27.44
CA LEU A 249 -11.90 -5.29 26.31
C LEU A 249 -13.35 -5.59 26.71
N THR A 250 -13.56 -6.69 27.42
CA THR A 250 -14.89 -7.12 27.84
C THR A 250 -15.52 -6.12 28.80
N LEU A 251 -14.77 -5.62 29.78
CA LEU A 251 -15.22 -4.60 30.71
C LEU A 251 -15.55 -3.29 30.00
N ALA A 252 -14.68 -2.82 29.11
CA ALA A 252 -14.92 -1.60 28.33
C ALA A 252 -16.18 -1.72 27.47
N LYS A 253 -16.40 -2.87 26.80
CA LYS A 253 -17.61 -3.14 26.01
C LYS A 253 -18.87 -3.19 26.87
N SER A 254 -18.82 -3.83 28.06
CA SER A 254 -19.95 -3.95 28.98
C SER A 254 -20.36 -2.60 29.55
N LEU A 255 -19.41 -1.83 30.01
CA LEU A 255 -19.64 -0.51 30.60
C LEU A 255 -19.92 0.58 29.57
N LYS A 256 -19.73 0.29 28.27
CA LYS A 256 -19.85 1.26 27.15
C LYS A 256 -19.03 2.53 27.39
N ALA A 257 -17.90 2.41 28.05
CA ALA A 257 -17.09 3.53 28.52
C ALA A 257 -15.68 3.51 27.93
N GLY A 258 -15.13 4.67 27.75
CA GLY A 258 -13.72 4.86 27.36
C GLY A 258 -12.80 4.62 28.56
N ILE A 259 -12.51 3.36 28.88
CA ILE A 259 -11.69 2.94 30.02
C ILE A 259 -10.64 1.91 29.61
N LEU A 260 -9.64 1.70 30.46
CA LEU A 260 -8.63 0.63 30.32
C LEU A 260 -7.85 0.70 28.99
N GLY A 261 -7.66 1.90 28.46
CA GLY A 261 -6.93 2.14 27.20
C GLY A 261 -7.81 2.17 25.94
N TYR A 262 -9.11 1.98 26.07
CA TYR A 262 -10.08 2.18 24.99
C TYR A 262 -10.74 3.55 25.08
N THR A 263 -11.06 4.17 23.96
CA THR A 263 -11.86 5.40 23.89
C THR A 263 -13.35 5.06 23.68
N LYS A 264 -14.24 6.04 23.86
CA LYS A 264 -15.68 5.84 23.57
C LYS A 264 -15.90 5.50 22.09
N GLU A 265 -15.14 6.15 21.22
CA GLU A 265 -15.14 5.92 19.77
C GLU A 265 -14.72 4.49 19.44
N ASP A 266 -13.66 3.96 20.10
CA ASP A 266 -13.24 2.55 19.95
C ASP A 266 -14.39 1.59 20.25
N ILE A 267 -15.09 1.81 21.36
CA ILE A 267 -16.18 0.92 21.79
C ILE A 267 -17.37 1.01 20.82
N THR A 268 -17.68 2.22 20.32
CA THR A 268 -18.74 2.42 19.33
C THR A 268 -18.40 1.70 18.02
N ALA A 269 -17.20 1.90 17.50
CA ALA A 269 -16.72 1.30 16.25
C ALA A 269 -16.64 -0.25 16.36
N LEU A 270 -16.18 -0.80 17.49
CA LEU A 270 -16.17 -2.24 17.74
C LEU A 270 -17.57 -2.83 17.69
N ARG A 271 -18.56 -2.19 18.29
CA ARG A 271 -19.96 -2.65 18.29
C ARG A 271 -20.58 -2.59 16.90
N THR A 272 -20.29 -1.56 16.12
CA THR A 272 -20.70 -1.45 14.73
C THR A 272 -20.08 -2.58 13.90
N SER A 273 -18.76 -2.82 14.06
CA SER A 273 -18.06 -3.92 13.41
C SER A 273 -18.66 -5.30 13.76
N ASP A 274 -18.99 -5.54 15.04
CA ASP A 274 -19.61 -6.82 15.46
C ASP A 274 -21.00 -7.00 14.83
N ARG A 275 -21.79 -5.92 14.70
CA ARG A 275 -23.11 -5.94 14.03
C ARG A 275 -23.00 -6.23 12.53
N GLU A 276 -22.05 -5.59 11.85
CA GLU A 276 -21.81 -5.81 10.42
C GLU A 276 -21.35 -7.24 10.13
N LYS A 277 -20.44 -7.77 10.94
CA LYS A 277 -20.01 -9.18 10.85
C LYS A 277 -21.16 -10.17 11.07
N ALA A 278 -22.09 -9.86 11.98
CA ALA A 278 -23.24 -10.71 12.23
C ALA A 278 -24.22 -10.73 11.03
N LYS A 279 -24.35 -9.62 10.29
CA LYS A 279 -25.16 -9.53 9.07
C LYS A 279 -24.52 -10.22 7.88
N SER A 280 -23.17 -10.22 7.81
CA SER A 280 -22.38 -10.68 6.65
C SER A 280 -22.09 -12.19 6.63
N LYS A 281 -22.75 -13.01 7.43
CA LYS A 281 -22.49 -14.47 7.52
C LYS A 281 -22.71 -15.28 6.24
N SER A 282 -23.18 -14.66 5.15
CA SER A 282 -23.44 -15.33 3.87
C SER A 282 -22.64 -14.79 2.68
N ALA A 283 -21.75 -13.81 2.86
CA ALA A 283 -20.96 -13.28 1.76
C ALA A 283 -19.64 -14.06 1.61
N ILE A 284 -19.48 -14.75 0.50
CA ILE A 284 -18.21 -15.33 0.05
C ILE A 284 -17.23 -14.18 -0.14
N ASP A 285 -16.06 -14.30 0.49
CA ASP A 285 -14.97 -13.32 0.39
C ASP A 285 -14.33 -13.37 -1.02
N MET A 286 -14.93 -12.66 -1.98
CA MET A 286 -14.45 -12.53 -3.37
C MET A 286 -13.53 -11.32 -3.53
N THR A 287 -12.48 -11.28 -2.73
CA THR A 287 -11.59 -10.13 -2.56
C THR A 287 -10.72 -9.79 -3.78
N THR A 288 -10.51 -10.70 -4.71
CA THR A 288 -9.60 -10.51 -5.86
C THR A 288 -10.23 -9.73 -7.02
N ILE A 289 -11.53 -9.91 -7.25
CA ILE A 289 -12.28 -9.15 -8.27
C ILE A 289 -12.65 -7.76 -7.72
N GLY A 290 -12.72 -7.63 -6.41
CA GLY A 290 -13.00 -6.38 -5.71
C GLY A 290 -11.93 -5.28 -5.88
N ALA A 291 -10.69 -5.62 -6.28
CA ALA A 291 -9.65 -4.61 -6.48
C ALA A 291 -10.01 -3.60 -7.58
N PHE A 292 -10.51 -4.07 -8.72
CA PHE A 292 -11.04 -3.20 -9.77
C PHE A 292 -12.41 -2.61 -9.41
N GLY A 293 -13.26 -3.38 -8.70
CA GLY A 293 -14.54 -2.89 -8.21
C GLY A 293 -14.42 -1.84 -7.11
N ALA A 294 -13.37 -1.90 -6.27
CA ALA A 294 -13.10 -0.90 -5.25
C ALA A 294 -12.68 0.44 -5.85
N THR A 295 -11.96 0.43 -6.99
CA THR A 295 -11.61 1.65 -7.73
C THR A 295 -12.88 2.37 -8.24
N LEU A 296 -13.92 1.60 -8.57
CA LEU A 296 -15.22 2.13 -9.00
C LEU A 296 -16.20 2.39 -7.84
N GLY A 297 -15.92 1.90 -6.64
CA GLY A 297 -16.68 2.12 -5.41
C GLY A 297 -16.05 3.13 -4.46
N SER A 298 -14.98 3.81 -4.89
CA SER A 298 -14.32 4.91 -4.19
C SER A 298 -15.24 6.12 -4.10
N GLU A 299 -15.13 6.91 -3.04
CA GLU A 299 -15.78 8.23 -2.95
C GLU A 299 -15.15 9.22 -3.95
N LYS A 300 -13.90 8.96 -4.39
CA LYS A 300 -13.26 9.70 -5.47
C LYS A 300 -13.82 9.24 -6.81
N GLU A 301 -14.34 10.16 -7.59
CA GLU A 301 -14.61 9.95 -9.00
C GLU A 301 -13.29 9.99 -9.79
N PHE A 302 -12.90 8.84 -10.30
CA PHE A 302 -11.74 8.73 -11.19
C PHE A 302 -12.14 9.11 -12.62
N THR A 303 -11.33 9.92 -13.26
CA THR A 303 -11.45 10.18 -14.70
C THR A 303 -11.13 8.93 -15.51
N SER A 304 -11.66 8.83 -16.74
CA SER A 304 -11.31 7.73 -17.66
C SER A 304 -9.80 7.64 -17.88
N THR A 305 -9.11 8.78 -17.97
CA THR A 305 -7.66 8.86 -18.12
C THR A 305 -6.93 8.23 -16.92
N GLU A 306 -7.32 8.56 -15.69
CA GLU A 306 -6.72 7.97 -14.48
C GLU A 306 -6.94 6.46 -14.43
N LEU A 307 -8.16 5.98 -14.71
CA LEU A 307 -8.48 4.55 -14.73
C LEU A 307 -7.66 3.78 -15.76
N VAL A 308 -7.58 4.30 -16.99
CA VAL A 308 -6.80 3.68 -18.06
C VAL A 308 -5.31 3.70 -17.74
N THR A 309 -4.78 4.82 -17.19
CA THR A 309 -3.37 4.92 -16.79
C THR A 309 -3.03 3.88 -15.72
N ILE A 310 -3.81 3.78 -14.63
CA ILE A 310 -3.62 2.80 -13.56
C ILE A 310 -3.68 1.36 -14.12
N THR A 311 -4.66 1.09 -14.98
CA THR A 311 -4.80 -0.22 -15.62
C THR A 311 -3.60 -0.54 -16.50
N LYS A 312 -3.12 0.40 -17.32
CA LYS A 312 -1.93 0.20 -18.14
C LYS A 312 -0.65 0.01 -17.34
N LEU A 313 -0.46 0.72 -16.25
CA LEU A 313 0.69 0.53 -15.36
C LEU A 313 0.75 -0.89 -14.77
N THR A 314 -0.39 -1.53 -14.60
CA THR A 314 -0.47 -2.94 -14.16
C THR A 314 -0.36 -3.92 -15.32
N TRP A 315 -0.95 -3.59 -16.48
CA TRP A 315 -1.02 -4.46 -17.64
C TRP A 315 0.28 -4.53 -18.45
N LEU A 316 0.93 -3.38 -18.72
CA LEU A 316 2.10 -3.32 -19.60
C LEU A 316 3.30 -4.14 -19.10
N PRO A 317 3.62 -4.16 -17.79
CA PRO A 317 4.69 -5.01 -17.27
C PRO A 317 4.35 -6.50 -17.26
N GLY A 318 3.06 -6.85 -17.38
CA GLY A 318 2.52 -8.19 -17.29
C GLY A 318 1.80 -8.44 -15.95
N PRO A 319 0.58 -8.97 -15.96
CA PRO A 319 -0.18 -9.24 -14.73
C PRO A 319 0.32 -10.49 -13.99
N GLU A 320 1.13 -11.34 -14.63
CA GLU A 320 1.62 -12.60 -14.08
C GLU A 320 2.47 -12.41 -12.82
N GLY A 321 3.29 -11.35 -12.77
CA GLY A 321 4.09 -11.01 -11.58
C GLY A 321 3.22 -10.70 -10.37
N ALA A 322 2.18 -9.90 -10.57
CA ALA A 322 1.21 -9.55 -9.53
C ALA A 322 0.41 -10.79 -9.06
N LEU A 323 -0.05 -11.61 -10.01
CA LEU A 323 -0.80 -12.84 -9.71
C LEU A 323 0.07 -13.83 -8.92
N ARG A 324 1.34 -13.98 -9.28
CA ARG A 324 2.27 -14.83 -8.57
C ARG A 324 2.53 -14.33 -7.15
N LEU A 325 2.83 -13.04 -6.99
CA LEU A 325 3.02 -12.42 -5.68
C LEU A 325 1.81 -12.63 -4.77
N TRP A 326 0.61 -12.48 -5.34
CA TRP A 326 -0.64 -12.74 -4.62
C TRP A 326 -0.79 -14.21 -4.23
N ALA A 327 -0.59 -15.16 -5.16
CA ALA A 327 -0.74 -16.58 -4.93
C ALA A 327 0.24 -17.10 -3.85
N GLU A 328 1.51 -16.72 -3.93
CA GLU A 328 2.54 -17.09 -2.96
C GLU A 328 2.17 -16.52 -1.56
N ASN A 329 1.73 -15.25 -1.50
CA ASN A 329 1.31 -14.64 -0.25
C ASN A 329 0.05 -15.26 0.36
N TYR A 330 -0.90 -15.72 -0.47
CA TYR A 330 -2.10 -16.42 -0.04
C TYR A 330 -1.78 -17.81 0.53
N LEU A 331 -0.94 -18.57 -0.14
CA LEU A 331 -0.50 -19.90 0.31
C LEU A 331 0.29 -19.82 1.62
N LEU A 332 1.24 -18.90 1.71
CA LEU A 332 2.04 -18.68 2.92
C LEU A 332 1.21 -18.15 4.10
N ALA A 333 0.12 -17.45 3.83
CA ALA A 333 -0.77 -16.97 4.90
C ALA A 333 -1.44 -18.11 5.70
N GLN A 334 -1.48 -19.31 5.14
CA GLN A 334 -2.00 -20.50 5.84
C GLN A 334 -0.95 -21.14 6.76
N GLU A 335 0.34 -20.89 6.50
CA GLU A 335 1.47 -21.49 7.23
C GLU A 335 2.13 -20.51 8.22
N GLU A 336 1.92 -19.21 8.08
CA GLU A 336 2.59 -18.21 8.92
C GLU A 336 2.14 -18.25 10.37
N THR A 337 3.06 -18.68 11.21
CA THR A 337 3.12 -18.28 12.62
C THR A 337 3.20 -16.74 12.64
N GLU A 338 2.23 -16.07 13.29
CA GLU A 338 2.20 -14.62 13.44
C GLU A 338 3.60 -14.09 13.80
N LEU A 339 4.28 -13.41 12.86
CA LEU A 339 5.52 -12.70 13.17
C LEU A 339 5.20 -11.72 14.30
N LYS A 340 5.78 -11.95 15.46
CA LYS A 340 5.66 -11.04 16.60
C LYS A 340 6.75 -9.99 16.45
N PRO A 341 6.44 -8.75 16.05
CA PRO A 341 7.43 -7.69 16.01
C PRO A 341 8.06 -7.53 17.38
N SER A 342 9.30 -7.11 17.41
CA SER A 342 9.94 -6.77 18.67
C SER A 342 9.12 -5.71 19.40
N PRO A 343 8.74 -5.89 20.68
CA PRO A 343 8.03 -4.88 21.43
C PRO A 343 8.81 -3.57 21.59
N LYS A 344 10.08 -3.54 21.17
CA LYS A 344 10.93 -2.34 21.17
C LYS A 344 10.75 -1.44 19.97
N THR A 345 10.14 -1.94 18.88
CA THR A 345 9.92 -1.12 17.68
C THR A 345 8.81 -0.10 17.95
N LYS A 346 9.12 1.17 17.73
CA LYS A 346 8.15 2.26 17.89
C LYS A 346 7.13 2.25 16.75
N ALA A 347 5.85 2.47 17.10
CA ALA A 347 4.79 2.50 16.11
C ALA A 347 3.82 3.66 16.31
N ALA A 348 3.45 4.30 15.20
CA ALA A 348 2.28 5.14 15.08
C ALA A 348 1.15 4.32 14.42
N ILE A 349 -0.09 4.50 14.86
CA ILE A 349 -1.22 3.70 14.38
C ILE A 349 -2.36 4.63 13.99
N THR A 350 -2.82 4.50 12.74
CA THR A 350 -4.02 5.17 12.24
C THR A 350 -5.11 4.14 11.99
N VAL A 351 -6.31 4.37 12.51
CA VAL A 351 -7.50 3.53 12.31
C VAL A 351 -8.69 4.36 11.89
N PHE A 352 -9.70 3.71 11.28
CA PHE A 352 -10.89 4.39 10.77
C PHE A 352 -12.11 3.96 11.58
N LEU A 353 -12.92 4.97 11.94
CA LEU A 353 -14.21 4.79 12.62
C LEU A 353 -15.30 4.60 11.57
N ALA A 354 -16.31 3.79 11.89
CA ALA A 354 -17.50 3.74 11.02
C ALA A 354 -18.17 5.12 10.97
N ASP A 355 -18.84 5.41 9.85
CA ASP A 355 -19.73 6.57 9.78
C ASP A 355 -20.82 6.41 10.84
N ASP A 356 -20.91 7.37 11.74
CA ASP A 356 -22.08 7.48 12.62
C ASP A 356 -23.27 7.77 11.71
N GLY A 357 -24.21 6.84 11.61
CA GLY A 357 -25.41 6.94 10.75
C GLY A 357 -26.33 8.14 11.03
N ALA A 358 -25.85 9.13 11.79
CA ALA A 358 -26.54 10.34 12.19
C ALA A 358 -26.39 11.51 11.19
N SER A 359 -25.52 11.43 10.16
CA SER A 359 -25.31 12.51 9.18
C SER A 359 -26.13 12.35 7.89
N GLN A 360 -27.32 11.74 7.94
CA GLN A 360 -28.24 11.71 6.81
C GLN A 360 -29.26 12.87 6.85
N ASN A 361 -28.82 14.09 7.08
CA ASN A 361 -29.64 15.27 6.82
C ASN A 361 -28.90 16.18 5.85
N GLY A 362 -29.20 16.01 4.58
CA GLY A 362 -28.88 17.01 3.57
C GLY A 362 -28.32 16.44 2.26
N SER A 363 -29.20 16.41 1.27
CA SER A 363 -28.98 16.38 -0.19
C SER A 363 -28.50 15.09 -0.85
N SER A 364 -29.36 14.72 -1.80
CA SER A 364 -29.23 13.77 -2.93
C SER A 364 -29.11 12.30 -2.58
N ALA A 365 -30.02 11.57 -3.20
CA ALA A 365 -30.07 10.11 -3.32
C ALA A 365 -28.81 9.56 -4.03
N ALA A 366 -27.63 9.79 -3.44
CA ALA A 366 -26.42 9.11 -3.79
C ALA A 366 -26.61 7.64 -3.42
N GLN A 367 -26.54 6.80 -4.40
CA GLN A 367 -26.64 5.36 -4.39
C GLN A 367 -26.01 4.80 -3.11
N LYS A 368 -26.77 4.04 -2.32
CA LYS A 368 -26.25 3.13 -1.32
C LYS A 368 -25.30 2.19 -2.04
N THR A 369 -24.02 2.55 -2.06
CA THR A 369 -22.97 1.66 -2.53
C THR A 369 -22.97 0.48 -1.57
N ASN A 370 -23.48 -0.65 -2.04
CA ASN A 370 -23.32 -1.93 -1.39
C ASN A 370 -21.83 -2.27 -1.41
N SER A 371 -21.07 -1.74 -0.42
CA SER A 371 -19.68 -2.16 -0.22
C SER A 371 -19.71 -3.63 0.17
N PRO A 372 -19.10 -4.53 -0.60
CA PRO A 372 -19.20 -5.97 -0.37
C PRO A 372 -18.48 -6.44 0.89
N SER A 373 -17.65 -5.62 1.50
CA SER A 373 -16.90 -6.00 2.70
C SER A 373 -17.52 -5.37 3.96
N PRO A 374 -17.83 -6.18 4.98
CA PRO A 374 -18.33 -5.65 6.25
C PRO A 374 -17.24 -4.79 6.90
N PHE A 375 -17.65 -3.67 7.50
CA PHE A 375 -16.77 -2.83 8.28
C PHE A 375 -16.10 -3.63 9.39
N SER A 376 -14.77 -3.61 9.45
CA SER A 376 -13.98 -4.27 10.49
C SER A 376 -13.12 -3.24 11.21
N TYR A 377 -13.42 -3.01 12.49
CA TYR A 377 -12.64 -2.11 13.33
C TYR A 377 -11.56 -2.86 14.12
N VAL A 378 -10.39 -2.24 14.21
CA VAL A 378 -9.24 -2.70 14.99
C VAL A 378 -8.84 -1.59 15.96
N SER A 379 -8.85 -1.85 17.26
CA SER A 379 -8.43 -0.84 18.22
C SER A 379 -6.91 -0.67 18.23
N PRO A 380 -6.40 0.57 18.20
CA PRO A 380 -4.96 0.84 18.34
C PRO A 380 -4.35 0.25 19.63
N ASN A 381 -5.16 0.08 20.66
CA ASN A 381 -4.72 -0.50 21.93
C ASN A 381 -4.20 -1.94 21.78
N TRP A 382 -4.69 -2.70 20.79
CA TRP A 382 -4.21 -4.06 20.51
C TRP A 382 -2.77 -4.07 20.01
N GLY A 383 -2.31 -2.98 19.39
CA GLY A 383 -0.94 -2.81 18.94
C GLY A 383 0.11 -2.81 20.05
N LYS A 384 -0.27 -2.44 21.28
CA LYS A 384 0.64 -2.40 22.43
C LYS A 384 1.22 -3.76 22.81
N GLN A 385 0.60 -4.86 22.37
CA GLN A 385 1.11 -6.21 22.56
C GLN A 385 2.32 -6.50 21.64
N HIS A 386 2.42 -5.77 20.54
CA HIS A 386 3.40 -6.01 19.48
C HIS A 386 4.43 -4.90 19.36
N TYR A 387 4.08 -3.64 19.69
CA TYR A 387 4.88 -2.45 19.46
C TYR A 387 4.93 -1.51 20.68
N ASP A 388 5.95 -0.69 20.72
CA ASP A 388 5.97 0.52 21.55
C ASP A 388 5.16 1.62 20.83
N VAL A 389 3.86 1.70 21.15
CA VAL A 389 2.92 2.60 20.47
C VAL A 389 3.11 4.01 21.00
N VAL A 390 3.71 4.87 20.17
CA VAL A 390 4.05 6.26 20.52
C VAL A 390 2.99 7.28 20.09
N TRP A 391 2.14 6.91 19.12
CA TRP A 391 1.07 7.79 18.64
C TRP A 391 -0.09 7.00 18.05
N THR A 392 -1.31 7.53 18.17
CA THR A 392 -2.50 6.90 17.59
C THR A 392 -3.46 7.95 17.04
N SER A 393 -4.08 7.67 15.89
CA SER A 393 -5.14 8.47 15.30
C SER A 393 -6.39 7.63 15.02
N ARG A 394 -7.54 8.29 15.16
CA ARG A 394 -8.86 7.75 14.84
C ARG A 394 -9.52 8.70 13.85
N VAL A 395 -9.62 8.25 12.60
CA VAL A 395 -10.14 9.04 11.50
C VAL A 395 -11.60 8.69 11.26
N GLN A 396 -12.46 9.68 11.13
CA GLN A 396 -13.88 9.48 10.82
C GLN A 396 -14.06 8.94 9.41
N GLY A 397 -15.10 8.13 9.22
CA GLY A 397 -15.47 7.54 7.95
C GLY A 397 -14.72 6.24 7.62
N LYS A 398 -14.95 5.75 6.41
CA LYS A 398 -14.28 4.55 5.89
C LYS A 398 -12.85 4.86 5.45
N GLN A 399 -12.01 3.83 5.38
CA GLN A 399 -10.65 3.98 4.89
C GLN A 399 -10.59 4.40 3.42
N GLY A 400 -11.42 3.82 2.57
CA GLY A 400 -11.44 4.08 1.13
C GLY A 400 -10.10 3.76 0.45
N LEU A 401 -9.86 4.41 -0.68
CA LEU A 401 -8.58 4.40 -1.40
C LEU A 401 -7.68 5.52 -0.86
N LEU A 402 -7.21 5.35 0.37
CA LEU A 402 -6.61 6.37 1.21
C LEU A 402 -5.54 7.23 0.51
N ALA A 403 -4.65 6.59 -0.26
CA ALA A 403 -3.58 7.29 -0.94
C ALA A 403 -4.08 8.24 -2.06
N TRP A 404 -5.27 8.00 -2.62
CA TRP A 404 -5.89 8.91 -3.58
C TRP A 404 -6.86 9.90 -2.94
N GLU A 405 -7.64 9.46 -1.95
CA GLU A 405 -8.72 10.24 -1.37
C GLU A 405 -8.23 11.17 -0.26
N ARG A 406 -7.38 10.66 0.63
CA ARG A 406 -6.94 11.36 1.84
C ARG A 406 -5.46 11.10 2.16
N PRO A 407 -4.52 11.41 1.23
CA PRO A 407 -3.09 11.13 1.42
C PRO A 407 -2.48 11.83 2.65
N GLN A 408 -3.06 12.96 3.08
CA GLN A 408 -2.63 13.67 4.29
C GLN A 408 -2.71 12.80 5.55
N VAL A 409 -3.68 11.90 5.63
CA VAL A 409 -3.81 10.98 6.78
C VAL A 409 -2.58 10.08 6.92
N ILE A 410 -2.00 9.64 5.80
CA ILE A 410 -0.76 8.86 5.80
C ILE A 410 0.42 9.75 6.20
N ALA A 411 0.48 10.95 5.63
CA ALA A 411 1.54 11.91 5.92
C ALA A 411 1.55 12.32 7.40
N ASP A 412 0.39 12.61 7.98
CA ASP A 412 0.25 12.98 9.39
C ASP A 412 0.70 11.85 10.33
N GLY A 413 0.36 10.60 9.99
CA GLY A 413 0.82 9.44 10.74
C GLY A 413 2.35 9.29 10.72
N ALA A 414 2.96 9.44 9.55
CA ALA A 414 4.42 9.40 9.39
C ALA A 414 5.12 10.58 10.09
N ARG A 415 4.55 11.80 10.00
CA ARG A 415 5.06 13.01 10.68
C ARG A 415 5.04 12.88 12.19
N ASN A 416 3.93 12.39 12.75
CA ASN A 416 3.81 12.20 14.19
C ASN A 416 4.72 11.08 14.71
N LEU A 417 4.94 10.02 13.93
CA LEU A 417 5.96 9.02 14.22
C LEU A 417 7.35 9.64 14.25
N ALA A 418 7.70 10.40 13.20
CA ALA A 418 9.00 11.07 13.11
C ALA A 418 9.21 12.01 14.30
N LYS A 419 8.23 12.84 14.63
CA LYS A 419 8.27 13.76 15.79
C LYS A 419 8.50 13.02 17.10
N ALA A 420 7.80 11.92 17.34
CA ALA A 420 7.97 11.10 18.53
C ALA A 420 9.36 10.45 18.63
N LEU A 421 9.88 9.97 17.48
CA LEU A 421 11.23 9.38 17.41
C LEU A 421 12.32 10.43 17.63
N LEU A 422 12.25 11.58 16.96
CA LEU A 422 13.24 12.64 17.04
C LEU A 422 13.37 13.25 18.44
N ALA A 423 12.31 13.15 19.24
CA ALA A 423 12.32 13.60 20.66
C ALA A 423 13.21 12.70 21.54
N VAL A 424 13.42 11.43 21.18
CA VAL A 424 14.12 10.44 22.01
C VAL A 424 15.35 9.81 21.34
N ASP A 425 15.42 9.87 20.00
CA ASP A 425 16.47 9.22 19.20
C ASP A 425 16.98 10.15 18.10
N LYS A 426 18.26 10.51 18.18
CA LYS A 426 18.88 11.44 17.23
C LYS A 426 19.49 10.77 16.01
N ARG A 427 19.45 9.45 15.90
CA ARG A 427 20.05 8.70 14.79
C ARG A 427 19.48 9.10 13.41
N LEU A 428 18.23 9.49 13.34
CA LEU A 428 17.62 9.98 12.10
C LEU A 428 18.26 11.27 11.57
N TYR A 429 18.77 12.14 12.46
CA TYR A 429 19.52 13.34 12.07
C TYR A 429 20.97 13.06 11.69
N GLU A 430 21.59 12.00 12.23
CA GLU A 430 22.99 11.68 11.94
C GLU A 430 23.20 11.29 10.48
N THR A 431 22.23 10.64 9.88
CA THR A 431 22.27 10.25 8.47
C THR A 431 22.44 11.45 7.55
N GLU A 432 21.75 12.55 7.82
CA GLU A 432 21.85 13.79 7.04
C GLU A 432 23.18 14.52 7.29
N ARG A 433 23.67 14.54 8.52
CA ARG A 433 24.98 15.14 8.85
C ARG A 433 26.14 14.41 8.20
N GLN A 434 26.10 13.08 8.13
CA GLN A 434 27.12 12.28 7.45
C GLN A 434 27.15 12.58 5.95
N ARG A 435 25.99 12.72 5.29
CA ARG A 435 25.91 13.07 3.87
C ARG A 435 26.48 14.45 3.55
N ARG A 436 26.22 15.45 4.39
CA ARG A 436 26.78 16.80 4.21
C ARG A 436 28.30 16.86 4.39
N ARG A 437 28.90 15.85 5.02
CA ARG A 437 30.35 15.74 5.19
C ARG A 437 31.03 14.99 4.05
N THR A 438 30.27 14.20 3.28
CA THR A 438 30.78 13.36 2.18
C THR A 438 30.42 13.93 0.79
N ALA A 439 29.57 14.93 0.73
CA ALA A 439 29.26 15.74 -0.47
C ALA A 439 30.08 17.02 -0.49
#